data_538bf5a842ffad78adac07b0cb923dad
#
_entry.id   538bf5a842ffad78adac07b0cb923dad
#
_cell.length_a   1.000
_cell.length_b   1.000
_cell.length_c   1.000
_cell.angle_alpha   90.00
_cell.angle_beta   90.00
_cell.angle_gamma   90.00
#
_symmetry.space_group_name_H-M   'P 1'
#
loop_
_entity.id
_entity.type
_entity.pdbx_description
1 polymer ?
#
loop_
_entity_poly.entity_id
_entity_poly.type
_entity_poly.pdbx_seq_one_letter_code
_entity_poly.pdbx_strand_id
1 'polypeptide(L)'
;MKKKLILAGTVLMGAGLALAGCGDSSKTSDGKTKIEMVQYKPEAVKAFEKMEEKFNETHDDIELTIESPNEAMTILKTRFIKEDQPDIIGIGGDVNYSNFLDSDMLMDISDFDGLKDIKQSYLDIDKNLEFIPEDGTYAVPYVANAAGILYNKEMFEENGWEIPTTWDEFIELLDTIKASGQRPLYFGFKDTWTCLAPWNAMACDLSPADVCQQVNKGETTFSKEYRELADKIIQLLPYAQDDPYAYSYNDACTAFARGESAMYCIGSYAVPQILSVNPDMQIDSFVFPANDNADEQVLNSGVDLQFSVMKDCKNKEAAYEVLRFMLEDENIQIYLDEQNAVPCKEGDFELPSMLDGVKEYIENDKMTDYQDHHYPSEMAVDAMIQTYLMDGDADSFLAKFDRDWIRYNRDLIRKVQKYEEEHGEGGNES
;
A
#
# COMPACT_ATOMS: atom_id res chain seq x y z
N MET A 1 -66.77 29.73 -27.60
CA MET A 1 -67.11 29.71 -29.00
C MET A 1 -66.28 28.70 -29.78
N LYS A 2 -66.93 27.75 -30.31
CA LYS A 2 -66.70 27.04 -31.60
C LYS A 2 -65.36 26.32 -31.77
N LYS A 3 -65.32 25.05 -31.71
CA LYS A 3 -65.80 23.97 -32.68
C LYS A 3 -64.59 23.37 -33.39
N LYS A 4 -64.33 22.04 -33.11
CA LYS A 4 -64.51 20.93 -34.11
C LYS A 4 -63.34 20.84 -35.10
N LEU A 5 -62.83 19.73 -35.52
CA LEU A 5 -63.29 18.36 -35.81
C LEU A 5 -62.08 17.50 -36.13
N ILE A 6 -61.92 16.34 -35.57
CA ILE A 6 -61.94 15.00 -36.16
C ILE A 6 -61.34 14.90 -37.58
N LEU A 7 -60.30 14.08 -37.73
CA LEU A 7 -60.33 12.93 -38.62
C LEU A 7 -59.34 11.86 -38.27
N ALA A 8 -59.87 10.67 -38.28
CA ALA A 8 -59.16 9.41 -38.07
C ALA A 8 -58.47 9.00 -39.38
N GLY A 9 -57.37 8.29 -39.23
CA GLY A 9 -56.66 7.64 -40.34
C GLY A 9 -55.89 6.42 -39.83
N THR A 10 -56.38 5.33 -40.19
CA THR A 10 -56.22 3.94 -39.85
C THR A 10 -54.83 3.39 -40.19
N VAL A 11 -54.20 2.68 -39.24
CA VAL A 11 -53.53 1.36 -39.34
C VAL A 11 -52.61 1.07 -40.53
N LEU A 12 -51.36 0.74 -40.18
CA LEU A 12 -50.74 -0.48 -40.74
C LEU A 12 -49.76 -1.04 -39.70
N MET A 13 -50.05 -2.25 -39.20
CA MET A 13 -49.16 -3.13 -38.47
C MET A 13 -47.91 -3.39 -39.31
N GLY A 14 -46.76 -3.03 -38.79
CA GLY A 14 -45.45 -3.59 -39.15
C GLY A 14 -44.87 -4.22 -37.93
N ALA A 15 -45.07 -5.53 -37.74
CA ALA A 15 -44.39 -6.32 -36.78
C ALA A 15 -42.91 -6.44 -37.20
N GLY A 16 -42.11 -5.47 -36.79
CA GLY A 16 -40.65 -5.61 -36.77
C GLY A 16 -40.30 -6.36 -35.49
N LEU A 17 -39.99 -7.65 -35.61
CA LEU A 17 -39.23 -8.37 -34.61
C LEU A 17 -37.89 -7.63 -34.48
N ALA A 18 -37.77 -6.76 -33.47
CA ALA A 18 -36.48 -6.39 -32.91
C ALA A 18 -35.97 -7.65 -32.20
N LEU A 19 -35.15 -8.41 -32.89
CA LEU A 19 -34.16 -9.26 -32.26
C LEU A 19 -33.30 -8.31 -31.43
N ALA A 20 -33.66 -8.16 -30.14
CA ALA A 20 -32.74 -7.71 -29.15
C ALA A 20 -31.66 -8.81 -29.10
N GLY A 21 -30.61 -8.63 -29.88
CA GLY A 21 -29.36 -9.35 -29.66
C GLY A 21 -28.91 -8.94 -28.28
N CYS A 22 -28.98 -9.86 -27.34
CA CYS A 22 -28.07 -9.83 -26.21
C CYS A 22 -26.66 -9.89 -26.81
N GLY A 23 -26.09 -8.74 -27.13
CA GLY A 23 -24.67 -8.63 -27.41
C GLY A 23 -23.97 -9.08 -26.15
N ASP A 24 -23.09 -10.03 -26.28
CA ASP A 24 -22.20 -10.45 -25.20
C ASP A 24 -21.44 -9.20 -24.76
N SER A 25 -21.72 -8.70 -23.54
CA SER A 25 -21.11 -7.49 -22.99
C SER A 25 -19.59 -7.62 -22.83
N SER A 26 -19.08 -8.86 -22.93
CA SER A 26 -17.65 -9.19 -22.85
C SER A 26 -16.87 -8.99 -24.17
N LYS A 27 -17.54 -8.52 -25.25
CA LYS A 27 -16.89 -8.31 -26.55
C LYS A 27 -17.19 -6.93 -27.12
N THR A 28 -16.20 -6.42 -27.86
CA THR A 28 -16.33 -5.19 -28.66
C THR A 28 -17.20 -5.40 -29.91
N SER A 29 -17.54 -4.32 -30.60
CA SER A 29 -18.33 -4.37 -31.86
C SER A 29 -17.56 -5.08 -32.98
N ASP A 30 -16.26 -5.11 -32.98
CA ASP A 30 -15.33 -5.78 -33.90
C ASP A 30 -14.90 -7.18 -33.44
N GLY A 31 -15.41 -7.63 -32.28
CA GLY A 31 -15.29 -9.01 -31.79
C GLY A 31 -14.12 -9.27 -30.86
N LYS A 32 -13.34 -8.26 -30.48
CA LYS A 32 -12.28 -8.37 -29.46
C LYS A 32 -12.89 -8.69 -28.10
N THR A 33 -12.15 -9.42 -27.26
CA THR A 33 -12.47 -9.62 -25.84
C THR A 33 -12.18 -8.34 -25.09
N LYS A 34 -13.14 -7.83 -24.30
CA LYS A 34 -12.93 -6.67 -23.44
C LYS A 34 -12.38 -7.12 -22.09
N ILE A 35 -11.37 -6.40 -21.61
CA ILE A 35 -10.86 -6.47 -20.24
C ILE A 35 -10.87 -5.05 -19.68
N GLU A 36 -11.55 -4.87 -18.57
CA GLU A 36 -11.58 -3.62 -17.82
C GLU A 36 -10.76 -3.76 -16.54
N MET A 37 -9.84 -2.82 -16.34
CA MET A 37 -9.08 -2.66 -15.11
C MET A 37 -9.44 -1.35 -14.43
N VAL A 38 -9.70 -1.37 -13.13
CA VAL A 38 -9.82 -0.17 -12.30
C VAL A 38 -8.73 -0.20 -11.25
N GLN A 39 -7.86 0.81 -11.26
CA GLN A 39 -6.75 0.91 -10.30
C GLN A 39 -6.87 2.18 -9.44
N TYR A 40 -6.28 2.18 -8.24
CA TYR A 40 -6.55 3.17 -7.19
C TYR A 40 -5.55 4.32 -7.10
N LYS A 41 -4.52 4.36 -7.97
CA LYS A 41 -3.43 5.36 -7.99
C LYS A 41 -3.69 6.42 -9.09
N PRO A 42 -4.42 7.51 -8.81
CA PRO A 42 -4.67 8.54 -9.81
C PRO A 42 -3.41 9.27 -10.25
N GLU A 43 -2.37 9.32 -9.40
CA GLU A 43 -1.06 9.87 -9.73
C GLU A 43 -0.32 9.08 -10.80
N ALA A 44 -0.59 7.77 -10.92
CA ALA A 44 0.04 6.89 -11.91
C ALA A 44 -0.73 6.83 -13.26
N VAL A 45 -1.75 7.68 -13.44
CA VAL A 45 -2.62 7.66 -14.65
C VAL A 45 -1.81 7.69 -15.95
N LYS A 46 -0.73 8.47 -16.01
CA LYS A 46 0.10 8.58 -17.24
C LYS A 46 0.85 7.31 -17.57
N ALA A 47 1.38 6.61 -16.55
CA ALA A 47 2.03 5.31 -16.74
C ALA A 47 1.02 4.30 -17.30
N PHE A 48 -0.19 4.26 -16.71
CA PHE A 48 -1.24 3.35 -17.15
C PHE A 48 -1.82 3.68 -18.52
N GLU A 49 -1.99 4.96 -18.88
CA GLU A 49 -2.38 5.37 -20.24
C GLU A 49 -1.37 4.87 -21.29
N LYS A 50 -0.05 4.98 -21.03
CA LYS A 50 0.98 4.45 -21.93
C LYS A 50 0.92 2.92 -22.06
N MET A 51 0.68 2.22 -20.95
CA MET A 51 0.56 0.75 -20.94
C MET A 51 -0.70 0.30 -21.69
N GLU A 52 -1.83 0.98 -21.48
CA GLU A 52 -3.08 0.71 -22.19
C GLU A 52 -2.90 0.87 -23.73
N GLU A 53 -2.30 2.00 -24.15
CA GLU A 53 -2.01 2.25 -25.57
C GLU A 53 -1.10 1.16 -26.15
N LYS A 54 0.02 0.84 -25.48
CA LYS A 54 0.97 -0.18 -25.91
C LYS A 54 0.34 -1.58 -25.96
N PHE A 55 -0.49 -1.95 -24.98
CA PHE A 55 -1.21 -3.21 -24.99
C PHE A 55 -2.14 -3.31 -26.19
N ASN A 56 -2.99 -2.30 -26.42
CA ASN A 56 -3.98 -2.27 -27.47
C ASN A 56 -3.36 -2.19 -28.88
N GLU A 57 -2.12 -1.70 -29.02
CA GLU A 57 -1.36 -1.73 -30.27
C GLU A 57 -0.78 -3.11 -30.61
N THR A 58 -0.50 -3.94 -29.57
CA THR A 58 0.18 -5.23 -29.74
C THR A 58 -0.76 -6.44 -29.64
N HIS A 59 -2.01 -6.25 -29.18
CA HIS A 59 -2.99 -7.32 -29.00
C HIS A 59 -4.25 -7.06 -29.86
N ASP A 60 -4.39 -7.83 -30.95
CA ASP A 60 -5.49 -7.66 -31.89
C ASP A 60 -6.82 -8.29 -31.44
N ASP A 61 -6.81 -9.19 -30.47
CA ASP A 61 -7.94 -9.99 -30.00
C ASP A 61 -8.48 -9.58 -28.63
N ILE A 62 -7.76 -8.70 -27.90
CA ILE A 62 -8.16 -8.15 -26.61
C ILE A 62 -8.18 -6.62 -26.71
N GLU A 63 -9.18 -5.98 -26.07
CA GLU A 63 -9.23 -4.54 -25.85
C GLU A 63 -9.15 -4.29 -24.33
N LEU A 64 -8.06 -3.68 -23.90
CA LEU A 64 -7.84 -3.27 -22.50
C LEU A 64 -8.33 -1.83 -22.31
N THR A 65 -9.03 -1.59 -21.21
CA THR A 65 -9.35 -0.24 -20.71
C THR A 65 -8.90 -0.14 -19.27
N ILE A 66 -8.15 0.91 -18.91
CA ILE A 66 -7.66 1.15 -17.56
C ILE A 66 -8.23 2.46 -17.02
N GLU A 67 -8.99 2.39 -15.93
CA GLU A 67 -9.50 3.55 -15.22
C GLU A 67 -8.68 3.83 -13.95
N SER A 68 -8.34 5.11 -13.74
CA SER A 68 -7.54 5.59 -12.59
C SER A 68 -8.28 6.73 -11.86
N PRO A 69 -9.47 6.49 -11.30
CA PRO A 69 -10.27 7.57 -10.72
C PRO A 69 -9.75 7.98 -9.33
N ASN A 70 -9.91 9.26 -8.96
CA ASN A 70 -9.51 9.79 -7.64
C ASN A 70 -10.19 9.08 -6.45
N GLU A 71 -11.41 8.57 -6.63
CA GLU A 71 -12.20 7.91 -5.58
C GLU A 71 -12.39 6.42 -5.88
N ALA A 72 -11.34 5.76 -6.40
CA ALA A 72 -11.41 4.39 -6.89
C ALA A 72 -12.08 3.40 -5.90
N MET A 73 -11.70 3.43 -4.62
CA MET A 73 -12.27 2.53 -3.62
C MET A 73 -13.77 2.76 -3.39
N THR A 74 -14.23 4.01 -3.45
CA THR A 74 -15.66 4.35 -3.35
C THR A 74 -16.42 3.89 -4.59
N ILE A 75 -15.81 4.06 -5.76
CA ILE A 75 -16.35 3.62 -7.06
C ILE A 75 -16.45 2.10 -7.08
N LEU A 76 -15.38 1.37 -6.73
CA LEU A 76 -15.34 -0.09 -6.68
C LEU A 76 -16.43 -0.63 -5.74
N LYS A 77 -16.52 -0.13 -4.50
CA LYS A 77 -17.56 -0.54 -3.54
C LYS A 77 -18.97 -0.29 -4.10
N THR A 78 -19.17 0.83 -4.82
CA THR A 78 -20.46 1.12 -5.47
C THR A 78 -20.76 0.18 -6.62
N ARG A 79 -19.77 -0.15 -7.46
CA ARG A 79 -19.90 -1.10 -8.59
C ARG A 79 -20.18 -2.50 -8.06
N PHE A 80 -19.51 -2.93 -6.99
CA PHE A 80 -19.76 -4.24 -6.37
C PHE A 80 -21.21 -4.41 -5.89
N ILE A 81 -21.79 -3.37 -5.27
CA ILE A 81 -23.21 -3.39 -4.86
C ILE A 81 -24.16 -3.52 -6.08
N LYS A 82 -23.74 -3.02 -7.25
CA LYS A 82 -24.53 -3.06 -8.48
C LYS A 82 -24.29 -4.32 -9.33
N GLU A 83 -23.43 -5.22 -8.88
CA GLU A 83 -23.00 -6.39 -9.65
C GLU A 83 -22.37 -5.99 -11.01
N ASP A 84 -21.62 -4.87 -11.04
CA ASP A 84 -20.96 -4.28 -12.20
C ASP A 84 -19.45 -4.18 -11.93
N GLN A 85 -18.82 -5.32 -11.62
CA GLN A 85 -17.40 -5.39 -11.32
C GLN A 85 -16.56 -5.23 -12.59
N PRO A 86 -15.35 -4.61 -12.52
CA PRO A 86 -14.34 -4.73 -13.55
C PRO A 86 -13.81 -6.17 -13.62
N ASP A 87 -13.00 -6.50 -14.63
CA ASP A 87 -12.33 -7.80 -14.70
C ASP A 87 -11.11 -7.88 -13.78
N ILE A 88 -10.37 -6.77 -13.66
CA ILE A 88 -9.16 -6.65 -12.83
C ILE A 88 -9.29 -5.41 -11.94
N ILE A 89 -8.85 -5.53 -10.70
CA ILE A 89 -8.66 -4.38 -9.81
C ILE A 89 -7.18 -4.20 -9.47
N GLY A 90 -6.73 -2.93 -9.47
CA GLY A 90 -5.43 -2.52 -8.94
C GLY A 90 -5.64 -1.84 -7.59
N ILE A 91 -5.17 -2.45 -6.52
CA ILE A 91 -5.33 -1.98 -5.13
C ILE A 91 -4.04 -2.12 -4.33
N GLY A 92 -3.95 -1.50 -3.16
CA GLY A 92 -2.86 -1.73 -2.22
C GLY A 92 -2.95 -3.11 -1.56
N GLY A 93 -1.80 -3.61 -1.10
CA GLY A 93 -1.73 -4.75 -0.19
C GLY A 93 -2.07 -4.30 1.22
N ASP A 94 -3.35 -4.11 1.51
CA ASP A 94 -3.85 -3.58 2.78
C ASP A 94 -5.17 -4.24 3.20
N VAL A 95 -5.78 -3.75 4.27
CA VAL A 95 -7.06 -4.25 4.80
C VAL A 95 -8.20 -4.26 3.78
N ASN A 96 -8.13 -3.48 2.68
CA ASN A 96 -9.14 -3.55 1.63
C ASN A 96 -8.99 -4.84 0.82
N TYR A 97 -7.76 -5.27 0.53
CA TYR A 97 -7.50 -6.58 -0.07
C TYR A 97 -8.05 -7.70 0.82
N SER A 98 -7.73 -7.66 2.13
CA SER A 98 -8.25 -8.62 3.11
C SER A 98 -9.78 -8.71 3.10
N ASN A 99 -10.45 -7.56 3.05
CA ASN A 99 -11.92 -7.49 3.03
C ASN A 99 -12.52 -8.03 1.72
N PHE A 100 -11.89 -7.81 0.57
CA PHE A 100 -12.36 -8.34 -0.71
C PHE A 100 -12.18 -9.85 -0.78
N LEU A 101 -11.06 -10.35 -0.29
CA LEU A 101 -10.79 -11.78 -0.18
C LEU A 101 -11.80 -12.45 0.77
N ASP A 102 -11.98 -11.92 1.96
CA ASP A 102 -12.94 -12.44 2.97
C ASP A 102 -14.39 -12.42 2.49
N SER A 103 -14.71 -11.52 1.55
CA SER A 103 -16.01 -11.43 0.89
C SER A 103 -16.17 -12.34 -0.33
N ASP A 104 -15.19 -13.20 -0.61
CA ASP A 104 -15.18 -14.15 -1.74
C ASP A 104 -15.33 -13.45 -3.11
N MET A 105 -14.70 -12.27 -3.25
CA MET A 105 -14.80 -11.45 -4.47
C MET A 105 -13.65 -11.65 -5.45
N LEU A 106 -12.54 -12.25 -5.00
CA LEU A 106 -11.33 -12.41 -5.79
C LEU A 106 -11.23 -13.84 -6.36
N MET A 107 -10.64 -13.94 -7.54
CA MET A 107 -10.39 -15.22 -8.21
C MET A 107 -9.09 -15.83 -7.68
N ASP A 108 -9.09 -17.13 -7.41
CA ASP A 108 -7.85 -17.87 -7.20
C ASP A 108 -7.06 -17.94 -8.50
N ILE A 109 -5.87 -17.34 -8.47
CA ILE A 109 -4.94 -17.24 -9.60
C ILE A 109 -3.65 -18.05 -9.37
N SER A 110 -3.68 -19.05 -8.49
CA SER A 110 -2.51 -19.91 -8.18
C SER A 110 -1.92 -20.58 -9.42
N ASP A 111 -2.68 -20.73 -10.48
CA ASP A 111 -2.24 -21.27 -11.78
C ASP A 111 -1.67 -20.20 -12.73
N PHE A 112 -1.61 -18.94 -12.31
CA PHE A 112 -0.98 -17.88 -13.11
C PHE A 112 0.54 -18.02 -13.11
N ASP A 113 1.12 -18.22 -14.28
CA ASP A 113 2.54 -18.52 -14.45
C ASP A 113 3.50 -17.36 -14.10
N GLY A 114 3.00 -16.11 -14.04
CA GLY A 114 3.78 -14.95 -13.66
C GLY A 114 4.10 -14.86 -12.17
N LEU A 115 3.39 -15.60 -11.30
CA LEU A 115 3.64 -15.61 -9.84
C LEU A 115 5.04 -16.10 -9.48
N LYS A 116 5.62 -16.99 -10.27
CA LYS A 116 6.98 -17.53 -10.04
C LYS A 116 8.09 -16.47 -10.12
N ASP A 117 7.81 -15.33 -10.75
CA ASP A 117 8.76 -14.25 -10.95
C ASP A 117 8.58 -13.14 -9.89
N ILE A 118 7.60 -13.27 -8.97
CA ILE A 118 7.37 -12.36 -7.86
C ILE A 118 8.23 -12.77 -6.67
N LYS A 119 8.86 -11.80 -6.02
CA LYS A 119 9.65 -12.01 -4.80
C LYS A 119 8.79 -12.62 -3.70
N GLN A 120 9.35 -13.61 -3.00
CA GLN A 120 8.61 -14.38 -2.01
C GLN A 120 8.11 -13.51 -0.84
N SER A 121 8.89 -12.50 -0.42
CA SER A 121 8.49 -11.59 0.65
C SER A 121 7.17 -10.87 0.36
N TYR A 122 6.93 -10.45 -0.89
CA TYR A 122 5.68 -9.78 -1.23
C TYR A 122 4.49 -10.75 -1.35
N LEU A 123 4.73 -12.00 -1.74
CA LEU A 123 3.70 -13.05 -1.66
C LEU A 123 3.38 -13.39 -0.20
N ASP A 124 4.38 -13.40 0.68
CA ASP A 124 4.20 -13.64 2.11
C ASP A 124 3.46 -12.47 2.79
N ILE A 125 3.70 -11.21 2.35
CA ILE A 125 2.94 -10.04 2.78
C ILE A 125 1.45 -10.23 2.48
N ASP A 126 1.09 -10.61 1.26
CA ASP A 126 -0.31 -10.87 0.89
C ASP A 126 -0.91 -12.00 1.73
N LYS A 127 -0.14 -13.05 2.03
CA LYS A 127 -0.56 -14.13 2.92
C LYS A 127 -0.81 -13.64 4.35
N ASN A 128 0.01 -12.74 4.85
CA ASN A 128 -0.17 -12.16 6.19
C ASN A 128 -1.38 -11.21 6.27
N LEU A 129 -1.89 -10.73 5.14
CA LEU A 129 -3.12 -9.94 5.06
C LEU A 129 -4.39 -10.79 5.07
N GLU A 130 -4.30 -12.09 4.84
CA GLU A 130 -5.46 -12.98 4.89
C GLU A 130 -6.01 -13.09 6.31
N PHE A 131 -7.29 -12.82 6.49
CA PHE A 131 -7.94 -12.94 7.80
C PHE A 131 -8.02 -14.38 8.29
N ILE A 132 -8.22 -15.29 7.37
CA ILE A 132 -8.17 -16.75 7.56
C ILE A 132 -7.26 -17.29 6.48
N PRO A 133 -6.34 -18.22 6.79
CA PRO A 133 -5.49 -18.82 5.78
C PRO A 133 -6.30 -19.42 4.61
N GLU A 134 -5.97 -19.03 3.40
CA GLU A 134 -6.55 -19.55 2.17
C GLU A 134 -5.54 -20.40 1.41
N ASP A 135 -5.99 -21.45 0.72
CA ASP A 135 -5.07 -22.32 -0.03
C ASP A 135 -4.58 -21.68 -1.35
N GLY A 136 -5.30 -20.65 -1.85
CA GLY A 136 -5.04 -20.00 -3.14
C GLY A 136 -4.10 -18.80 -3.05
N THR A 137 -3.85 -18.20 -4.22
CA THR A 137 -3.22 -16.88 -4.39
C THR A 137 -4.21 -15.97 -5.11
N TYR A 138 -4.42 -14.76 -4.63
CA TYR A 138 -5.54 -13.91 -5.06
C TYR A 138 -5.09 -12.54 -5.58
N ALA A 139 -3.79 -12.25 -5.55
CA ALA A 139 -3.22 -11.04 -6.10
C ALA A 139 -1.84 -11.28 -6.69
N VAL A 140 -1.44 -10.40 -7.59
CA VAL A 140 -0.09 -10.30 -8.15
C VAL A 140 0.51 -9.01 -7.61
N PRO A 141 1.39 -9.03 -6.61
CA PRO A 141 2.16 -7.87 -6.20
C PRO A 141 2.92 -7.27 -7.39
N TYR A 142 2.74 -5.98 -7.62
CA TYR A 142 3.31 -5.29 -8.77
C TYR A 142 4.47 -4.39 -8.37
N VAL A 143 4.19 -3.43 -7.51
CA VAL A 143 5.20 -2.52 -6.95
C VAL A 143 4.94 -2.28 -5.47
N ALA A 144 6.01 -1.92 -4.77
CA ALA A 144 6.02 -1.64 -3.35
C ALA A 144 6.59 -0.24 -3.07
N ASN A 145 6.33 0.27 -1.87
CA ASN A 145 7.00 1.43 -1.30
C ASN A 145 8.19 0.99 -0.43
N ALA A 146 9.12 1.90 -0.18
CA ALA A 146 10.15 1.75 0.83
C ALA A 146 10.07 2.91 1.81
N ALA A 147 10.03 2.62 3.11
CA ALA A 147 10.04 3.61 4.17
C ALA A 147 11.20 3.37 5.13
N GLY A 148 11.75 4.47 5.62
CA GLY A 148 12.87 4.48 6.55
C GLY A 148 13.18 5.93 6.91
N ILE A 149 14.42 6.33 6.70
CA ILE A 149 14.87 7.70 6.93
C ILE A 149 15.47 8.24 5.65
N LEU A 150 14.87 9.30 5.08
CA LEU A 150 15.50 10.11 4.05
C LEU A 150 16.51 11.04 4.68
N TYR A 151 17.67 11.20 4.06
CA TYR A 151 18.70 12.13 4.55
C TYR A 151 19.30 12.99 3.43
N ASN A 152 19.79 14.16 3.82
CA ASN A 152 20.48 15.09 2.93
C ASN A 152 21.95 14.66 2.81
N LYS A 153 22.32 14.07 1.66
CA LYS A 153 23.69 13.57 1.41
C LYS A 153 24.76 14.64 1.56
N GLU A 154 24.51 15.84 1.04
CA GLU A 154 25.48 16.94 1.13
C GLU A 154 25.76 17.32 2.59
N MET A 155 24.72 17.42 3.42
CA MET A 155 24.90 17.72 4.85
C MET A 155 25.69 16.61 5.57
N PHE A 156 25.45 15.34 5.26
CA PHE A 156 26.19 14.23 5.83
C PHE A 156 27.65 14.24 5.42
N GLU A 157 27.94 14.43 4.13
CA GLU A 157 29.29 14.50 3.58
C GLU A 157 30.08 15.71 4.15
N GLU A 158 29.48 16.91 4.19
CA GLU A 158 30.12 18.15 4.69
C GLU A 158 30.49 18.05 6.18
N ASN A 159 29.70 17.33 6.97
CA ASN A 159 29.91 17.19 8.42
C ASN A 159 30.58 15.86 8.81
N GLY A 160 30.78 14.93 7.87
CA GLY A 160 31.37 13.63 8.13
C GLY A 160 30.50 12.74 9.01
N TRP A 161 29.17 12.86 8.90
CA TRP A 161 28.23 11.99 9.59
C TRP A 161 28.14 10.65 8.90
N GLU A 162 28.11 9.58 9.69
CA GLU A 162 27.98 8.20 9.21
C GLU A 162 26.55 7.73 9.37
N ILE A 163 26.11 6.79 8.51
CA ILE A 163 24.78 6.17 8.59
C ILE A 163 24.78 5.20 9.79
N PRO A 164 23.83 5.37 10.73
CA PRO A 164 23.73 4.51 11.89
C PRO A 164 23.10 3.16 11.52
N THR A 165 23.54 2.11 12.20
CA THR A 165 23.05 0.74 12.01
C THR A 165 22.36 0.16 13.24
N THR A 166 22.34 0.91 14.36
CA THR A 166 21.68 0.53 15.60
C THR A 166 20.95 1.73 16.20
N TRP A 167 20.00 1.46 17.10
CA TRP A 167 19.28 2.51 17.82
C TRP A 167 20.21 3.43 18.63
N ASP A 168 21.17 2.85 19.32
CA ASP A 168 22.14 3.64 20.12
C ASP A 168 22.96 4.56 19.22
N GLU A 169 23.47 4.07 18.08
CA GLU A 169 24.20 4.89 17.10
C GLU A 169 23.30 5.97 16.50
N PHE A 170 22.00 5.69 16.26
CA PHE A 170 21.06 6.69 15.76
C PHE A 170 20.84 7.83 16.77
N ILE A 171 20.66 7.52 18.04
CA ILE A 171 20.53 8.54 19.08
C ILE A 171 21.82 9.35 19.20
N GLU A 172 23.01 8.72 19.12
CA GLU A 172 24.30 9.42 19.12
C GLU A 172 24.44 10.36 17.90
N LEU A 173 23.99 9.93 16.73
CA LEU A 173 23.94 10.78 15.52
C LEU A 173 23.01 11.97 15.72
N LEU A 174 21.79 11.75 16.25
CA LEU A 174 20.83 12.84 16.54
C LEU A 174 21.44 13.87 17.52
N ASP A 175 22.11 13.42 18.59
CA ASP A 175 22.80 14.29 19.54
C ASP A 175 23.95 15.06 18.87
N THR A 176 24.71 14.41 18.00
CA THR A 176 25.83 15.01 17.27
C THR A 176 25.33 16.13 16.32
N ILE A 177 24.29 15.85 15.54
CA ILE A 177 23.69 16.84 14.64
C ILE A 177 23.14 18.02 15.44
N LYS A 178 22.42 17.76 16.53
CA LYS A 178 21.87 18.80 17.39
C LYS A 178 22.99 19.67 18.03
N ALA A 179 24.07 19.05 18.48
CA ALA A 179 25.22 19.75 19.06
C ALA A 179 25.97 20.63 18.04
N SER A 180 25.93 20.28 16.76
CA SER A 180 26.48 21.11 15.66
C SER A 180 25.67 22.40 15.40
N GLY A 181 24.48 22.49 16.00
CA GLY A 181 23.54 23.60 15.78
C GLY A 181 22.58 23.37 14.60
N GLN A 182 22.63 22.20 14.01
CA GLN A 182 21.70 21.79 12.96
C GLN A 182 20.51 21.00 13.57
N ARG A 183 19.39 20.96 12.86
CA ARG A 183 18.22 20.20 13.28
C ARG A 183 18.32 18.78 12.72
N PRO A 184 18.25 17.74 13.59
CA PRO A 184 18.30 16.36 13.10
C PRO A 184 17.08 15.97 12.26
N LEU A 185 15.86 16.21 12.77
CA LEU A 185 14.61 15.73 12.21
C LEU A 185 13.62 16.86 11.95
N TYR A 186 12.68 16.63 11.04
CA TYR A 186 11.51 17.48 10.85
C TYR A 186 10.27 16.61 10.69
N PHE A 187 9.16 16.95 11.34
CA PHE A 187 7.92 16.20 11.26
C PHE A 187 6.74 17.05 10.78
N GLY A 188 5.85 16.43 10.03
CA GLY A 188 4.62 17.03 9.50
C GLY A 188 3.37 16.56 10.21
N PHE A 189 3.42 16.38 11.53
CA PHE A 189 2.41 15.69 12.33
C PHE A 189 1.05 16.40 12.45
N LYS A 190 0.90 17.58 11.84
CA LYS A 190 -0.44 18.18 11.62
C LYS A 190 -1.31 17.27 10.75
N ASP A 191 -0.72 16.62 9.76
CA ASP A 191 -1.39 15.59 8.97
C ASP A 191 -1.16 14.25 9.68
N THR A 192 -2.16 13.74 10.37
CA THR A 192 -2.05 12.61 11.32
C THR A 192 -1.42 11.36 10.73
N TRP A 193 -1.69 11.08 9.45
CA TRP A 193 -1.13 9.94 8.75
C TRP A 193 0.42 9.94 8.72
N THR A 194 1.06 11.12 8.82
CA THR A 194 2.54 11.20 8.83
C THR A 194 3.14 10.66 10.13
N CYS A 195 2.33 10.50 11.19
CA CYS A 195 2.76 9.82 12.41
C CYS A 195 2.98 8.31 12.19
N LEU A 196 2.29 7.73 11.19
CA LEU A 196 2.44 6.32 10.82
C LEU A 196 3.80 6.03 10.17
N ALA A 197 4.43 6.99 9.49
CA ALA A 197 5.69 6.74 8.80
C ALA A 197 6.81 6.29 9.76
N PRO A 198 7.20 7.05 10.82
CA PRO A 198 8.16 6.55 11.81
C PRO A 198 7.62 5.37 12.62
N TRP A 199 6.30 5.30 12.88
CA TRP A 199 5.68 4.19 13.60
C TRP A 199 5.90 2.86 12.87
N ASN A 200 5.53 2.78 11.59
CA ASN A 200 5.67 1.58 10.78
C ASN A 200 7.13 1.17 10.61
N ALA A 201 8.01 2.15 10.28
CA ALA A 201 9.43 1.90 10.08
C ALA A 201 10.13 1.35 11.34
N MET A 202 9.69 1.74 12.54
CA MET A 202 10.18 1.17 13.77
C MET A 202 9.51 -0.16 14.14
N ALA A 203 8.22 -0.29 13.84
CA ALA A 203 7.43 -1.47 14.18
C ALA A 203 7.93 -2.73 13.46
N CYS A 204 8.46 -2.59 12.23
CA CYS A 204 8.97 -3.72 11.47
C CYS A 204 10.17 -4.41 12.15
N ASP A 205 10.96 -3.67 12.95
CA ASP A 205 12.09 -4.21 13.70
C ASP A 205 11.74 -4.60 15.14
N LEU A 206 10.71 -3.96 15.74
CA LEU A 206 10.42 -4.05 17.17
C LEU A 206 9.20 -4.92 17.49
N SER A 207 8.47 -5.37 16.47
CA SER A 207 7.25 -6.16 16.66
C SER A 207 7.23 -7.34 15.71
N PRO A 208 6.56 -8.46 16.07
CA PRO A 208 6.33 -9.55 15.12
C PRO A 208 5.61 -9.07 13.87
N ALA A 209 6.03 -9.52 12.70
CA ALA A 209 5.39 -9.16 11.43
C ALA A 209 3.89 -9.55 11.41
N ASP A 210 3.53 -10.63 12.09
CA ASP A 210 2.18 -11.18 12.22
C ASP A 210 1.47 -10.79 13.55
N VAL A 211 1.90 -9.69 14.18
CA VAL A 211 1.34 -9.28 15.50
C VAL A 211 -0.18 -9.16 15.49
N CYS A 212 -0.76 -8.67 14.41
CA CYS A 212 -2.21 -8.52 14.27
C CYS A 212 -2.93 -9.88 14.28
N GLN A 213 -2.38 -10.89 13.61
CA GLN A 213 -2.89 -12.25 13.62
C GLN A 213 -2.75 -12.89 15.00
N GLN A 214 -1.58 -12.73 15.66
CA GLN A 214 -1.37 -13.24 17.03
C GLN A 214 -2.36 -12.61 18.02
N VAL A 215 -2.64 -11.31 17.90
CA VAL A 215 -3.66 -10.65 18.73
C VAL A 215 -5.06 -11.18 18.43
N ASN A 216 -5.41 -11.41 17.17
CA ASN A 216 -6.71 -11.99 16.79
C ASN A 216 -6.89 -13.42 17.31
N LYS A 217 -5.81 -14.20 17.38
CA LYS A 217 -5.80 -15.55 18.00
C LYS A 217 -5.86 -15.49 19.53
N GLY A 218 -5.53 -14.37 20.14
CA GLY A 218 -5.45 -14.19 21.59
C GLY A 218 -4.13 -14.65 22.20
N GLU A 219 -3.08 -14.76 21.40
CA GLU A 219 -1.75 -15.22 21.81
C GLU A 219 -0.93 -14.10 22.46
N THR A 220 -1.20 -12.85 22.08
CA THR A 220 -0.52 -11.66 22.60
C THR A 220 -1.46 -10.46 22.67
N THR A 221 -0.92 -9.27 23.02
CA THR A 221 -1.62 -7.97 23.00
C THR A 221 -0.72 -6.88 22.43
N PHE A 222 -1.29 -5.83 21.85
CA PHE A 222 -0.51 -4.66 21.42
C PHE A 222 0.17 -3.97 22.59
N SER A 223 -0.44 -3.95 23.78
CA SER A 223 0.20 -3.41 24.99
C SER A 223 1.53 -4.08 25.32
N LYS A 224 1.71 -5.35 24.94
CA LYS A 224 2.96 -6.08 25.12
C LYS A 224 3.92 -5.80 23.97
N GLU A 225 3.47 -6.02 22.74
CA GLU A 225 4.35 -6.04 21.56
C GLU A 225 4.75 -4.63 21.07
N TYR A 226 3.92 -3.61 21.33
CA TYR A 226 4.22 -2.22 20.96
C TYR A 226 4.79 -1.37 22.09
N ARG A 227 5.10 -1.96 23.25
CA ARG A 227 5.66 -1.21 24.39
C ARG A 227 6.96 -0.52 24.04
N GLU A 228 7.92 -1.27 23.52
CA GLU A 228 9.24 -0.74 23.18
C GLU A 228 9.14 0.31 22.05
N LEU A 229 8.31 0.04 21.05
CA LEU A 229 8.02 0.98 19.97
C LEU A 229 7.48 2.32 20.50
N ALA A 230 6.49 2.28 21.40
CA ALA A 230 5.95 3.48 22.03
C ALA A 230 7.01 4.22 22.86
N ASP A 231 7.79 3.51 23.65
CA ASP A 231 8.82 4.12 24.49
C ASP A 231 9.99 4.73 23.67
N LYS A 232 10.26 4.23 22.46
CA LYS A 232 11.31 4.74 21.58
C LYS A 232 10.85 5.90 20.69
N ILE A 233 9.67 5.82 20.06
CA ILE A 233 9.21 6.84 19.10
C ILE A 233 9.10 8.24 19.73
N ILE A 234 8.66 8.32 20.99
CA ILE A 234 8.54 9.61 21.70
C ILE A 234 9.90 10.26 21.95
N GLN A 235 10.98 9.48 22.00
CA GLN A 235 12.36 9.99 22.18
C GLN A 235 12.86 10.77 20.97
N LEU A 236 12.20 10.69 19.81
CA LEU A 236 12.54 11.44 18.60
C LEU A 236 12.10 12.91 18.68
N LEU A 237 11.04 13.21 19.43
CA LEU A 237 10.46 14.56 19.49
C LEU A 237 11.45 15.67 19.88
N PRO A 238 12.37 15.48 20.86
CA PRO A 238 13.36 16.49 21.23
C PRO A 238 14.37 16.85 20.13
N TYR A 239 14.43 16.07 19.06
CA TYR A 239 15.34 16.25 17.93
C TYR A 239 14.70 16.92 16.71
N ALA A 240 13.40 17.21 16.79
CA ALA A 240 12.63 17.87 15.74
C ALA A 240 12.44 19.38 16.00
N GLN A 241 11.62 20.03 15.19
CA GLN A 241 11.17 21.40 15.42
C GLN A 241 10.27 21.51 16.66
N ASP A 242 10.13 22.72 17.23
CA ASP A 242 9.46 22.94 18.52
C ASP A 242 8.01 22.48 18.59
N ASP A 243 7.27 22.56 17.49
CA ASP A 243 5.85 22.14 17.42
C ASP A 243 5.59 21.33 16.13
N PRO A 244 5.88 20.02 16.14
CA PRO A 244 5.68 19.19 14.95
C PRO A 244 4.20 19.09 14.52
N TYR A 245 3.25 19.40 15.40
CA TYR A 245 1.81 19.32 15.13
C TYR A 245 1.24 20.56 14.42
N ALA A 246 2.02 21.63 14.32
CA ALA A 246 1.66 22.84 13.58
C ALA A 246 1.94 22.73 12.09
N TYR A 247 2.78 21.80 11.66
CA TYR A 247 3.29 21.66 10.28
C TYR A 247 2.67 20.44 9.58
N SER A 248 2.26 20.68 8.33
CA SER A 248 1.73 19.64 7.44
C SER A 248 2.83 18.79 6.81
N TYR A 249 2.46 17.72 6.13
CA TYR A 249 3.34 16.94 5.26
C TYR A 249 4.09 17.82 4.26
N ASN A 250 3.36 18.72 3.57
CA ASN A 250 3.97 19.63 2.60
C ASN A 250 4.95 20.62 3.25
N ASP A 251 4.67 21.08 4.47
CA ASP A 251 5.58 21.95 5.21
C ASP A 251 6.87 21.18 5.56
N ALA A 252 6.77 19.93 6.00
CA ALA A 252 7.94 19.10 6.32
C ALA A 252 8.77 18.76 5.08
N CYS A 253 8.15 18.40 3.95
CA CYS A 253 8.85 18.21 2.68
C CYS A 253 9.59 19.50 2.26
N THR A 254 8.95 20.67 2.42
CA THR A 254 9.54 21.96 2.09
C THR A 254 10.71 22.31 3.00
N ALA A 255 10.58 22.07 4.30
CA ALA A 255 11.64 22.31 5.28
C ALA A 255 12.87 21.43 5.00
N PHE A 256 12.65 20.13 4.78
CA PHE A 256 13.73 19.19 4.43
C PHE A 256 14.40 19.58 3.11
N ALA A 257 13.64 19.92 2.07
CA ALA A 257 14.16 20.38 0.78
C ALA A 257 15.03 21.64 0.88
N ARG A 258 14.80 22.48 1.89
CA ARG A 258 15.59 23.69 2.17
C ARG A 258 16.79 23.45 3.09
N GLY A 259 17.02 22.20 3.51
CA GLY A 259 18.08 21.86 4.45
C GLY A 259 17.81 22.33 5.88
N GLU A 260 16.54 22.56 6.27
CA GLU A 260 16.16 22.92 7.63
C GLU A 260 16.24 21.76 8.62
N SER A 261 16.40 20.53 8.11
CA SER A 261 16.76 19.33 8.88
C SER A 261 17.69 18.44 8.08
N ALA A 262 18.50 17.64 8.77
CA ALA A 262 19.42 16.69 8.15
C ALA A 262 18.69 15.44 7.64
N MET A 263 17.59 15.04 8.30
CA MET A 263 16.85 13.81 8.03
C MET A 263 15.33 14.04 8.10
N TYR A 264 14.58 13.13 7.46
CA TYR A 264 13.12 13.06 7.52
C TYR A 264 12.67 11.59 7.57
N CYS A 265 12.01 11.19 8.66
CA CYS A 265 11.47 9.83 8.81
C CYS A 265 10.19 9.69 7.98
N ILE A 266 10.33 9.25 6.74
CA ILE A 266 9.25 9.15 5.74
C ILE A 266 9.64 8.15 4.65
N GLY A 267 8.69 7.73 3.81
CA GLY A 267 8.95 6.82 2.70
C GLY A 267 9.33 7.51 1.39
N SER A 268 9.73 6.68 0.41
CA SER A 268 10.17 7.07 -0.93
C SER A 268 9.14 7.93 -1.69
N TYR A 269 7.87 7.76 -1.38
CA TYR A 269 6.75 8.54 -1.93
C TYR A 269 6.82 10.05 -1.63
N ALA A 270 7.64 10.49 -0.66
CA ALA A 270 7.83 11.91 -0.37
C ALA A 270 8.82 12.61 -1.31
N VAL A 271 9.69 11.87 -1.98
CA VAL A 271 10.77 12.43 -2.79
C VAL A 271 10.29 13.33 -3.93
N PRO A 272 9.24 12.98 -4.70
CA PRO A 272 8.72 13.87 -5.73
C PRO A 272 8.30 15.25 -5.18
N GLN A 273 7.65 15.27 -4.00
CA GLN A 273 7.25 16.52 -3.34
C GLN A 273 8.47 17.33 -2.87
N ILE A 274 9.49 16.67 -2.32
CA ILE A 274 10.74 17.32 -1.89
C ILE A 274 11.46 17.93 -3.10
N LEU A 275 11.65 17.17 -4.17
CA LEU A 275 12.32 17.61 -5.40
C LEU A 275 11.52 18.66 -6.17
N SER A 276 10.21 18.77 -5.98
CA SER A 276 9.43 19.88 -6.54
C SER A 276 9.83 21.25 -5.95
N VAL A 277 10.38 21.26 -4.73
CA VAL A 277 10.87 22.46 -4.02
C VAL A 277 12.35 22.70 -4.30
N ASN A 278 13.17 21.67 -4.29
CA ASN A 278 14.59 21.71 -4.56
C ASN A 278 15.01 20.57 -5.51
N PRO A 279 14.96 20.78 -6.83
CA PRO A 279 15.26 19.73 -7.82
C PRO A 279 16.69 19.21 -7.78
N ASP A 280 17.62 19.97 -7.22
CA ASP A 280 19.06 19.64 -7.17
C ASP A 280 19.46 18.94 -5.85
N MET A 281 18.51 18.73 -4.91
CA MET A 281 18.79 18.13 -3.62
C MET A 281 19.26 16.68 -3.78
N GLN A 282 20.41 16.37 -3.19
CA GLN A 282 20.94 15.01 -3.15
C GLN A 282 20.33 14.27 -1.96
N ILE A 283 19.41 13.37 -2.26
CA ILE A 283 18.67 12.55 -1.27
C ILE A 283 19.12 11.11 -1.38
N ASP A 284 19.28 10.46 -0.25
CA ASP A 284 19.37 9.01 -0.15
C ASP A 284 18.58 8.54 1.08
N SER A 285 18.48 7.25 1.29
CA SER A 285 17.72 6.67 2.39
C SER A 285 18.51 5.59 3.12
N PHE A 286 18.14 5.33 4.35
CA PHE A 286 18.60 4.16 5.08
C PHE A 286 17.45 3.55 5.91
N VAL A 287 17.58 2.26 6.22
CA VAL A 287 16.63 1.53 7.07
C VAL A 287 16.59 2.19 8.45
N PHE A 288 15.39 2.33 9.00
CA PHE A 288 15.24 2.89 10.34
C PHE A 288 15.88 1.97 11.36
N PRO A 289 16.94 2.41 12.08
CA PRO A 289 17.68 1.54 12.98
C PRO A 289 16.98 1.47 14.35
N ALA A 290 15.87 0.73 14.44
CA ALA A 290 15.01 0.73 15.61
C ALA A 290 15.50 -0.19 16.72
N ASN A 291 16.32 -1.23 16.42
CA ASN A 291 16.90 -2.15 17.40
C ASN A 291 18.43 -2.01 17.49
N ASP A 292 19.07 -2.72 18.44
CA ASP A 292 20.52 -2.67 18.65
C ASP A 292 21.26 -3.85 17.98
N ASN A 293 20.58 -4.62 17.14
CA ASN A 293 21.18 -5.68 16.35
C ASN A 293 21.07 -5.36 14.86
N ALA A 294 22.14 -4.84 14.27
CA ALA A 294 22.18 -4.46 12.86
C ALA A 294 21.86 -5.61 11.90
N ASP A 295 22.14 -6.86 12.27
CA ASP A 295 21.86 -8.04 11.43
C ASP A 295 20.37 -8.39 11.35
N GLU A 296 19.58 -7.95 12.33
CA GLU A 296 18.14 -8.20 12.43
C GLU A 296 17.28 -7.11 11.77
N GLN A 297 17.89 -5.99 11.36
CA GLN A 297 17.15 -4.92 10.71
C GLN A 297 16.53 -5.37 9.40
N VAL A 298 15.30 -4.93 9.15
CA VAL A 298 14.55 -5.17 7.92
C VAL A 298 14.02 -3.86 7.34
N LEU A 299 13.92 -3.78 6.02
CA LEU A 299 13.34 -2.63 5.36
C LEU A 299 11.81 -2.66 5.52
N ASN A 300 11.23 -1.58 5.96
CA ASN A 300 9.78 -1.40 5.89
C ASN A 300 9.35 -1.15 4.44
N SER A 301 8.74 -2.17 3.82
CA SER A 301 8.35 -2.16 2.42
C SER A 301 7.06 -2.98 2.25
N GLY A 302 5.96 -2.33 1.97
CA GLY A 302 4.66 -2.96 1.75
C GLY A 302 4.22 -2.83 0.30
N VAL A 303 3.32 -3.72 -0.12
CA VAL A 303 2.77 -3.73 -1.47
C VAL A 303 1.93 -2.48 -1.70
N ASP A 304 2.47 -1.55 -2.50
CA ASP A 304 1.79 -0.30 -2.83
C ASP A 304 0.71 -0.48 -3.90
N LEU A 305 0.96 -1.36 -4.85
CA LEU A 305 -0.01 -1.71 -5.89
C LEU A 305 0.14 -3.18 -6.24
N GLN A 306 -1.00 -3.87 -6.27
CA GLN A 306 -1.14 -5.24 -6.74
C GLN A 306 -2.38 -5.38 -7.62
N PHE A 307 -2.40 -6.41 -8.43
CA PHE A 307 -3.53 -6.71 -9.30
C PHE A 307 -4.25 -7.96 -8.85
N SER A 308 -5.57 -7.88 -8.69
CA SER A 308 -6.44 -9.03 -8.44
C SER A 308 -7.44 -9.19 -9.58
N VAL A 309 -7.66 -10.43 -10.01
CA VAL A 309 -8.74 -10.74 -10.95
C VAL A 309 -10.02 -10.93 -10.16
N MET A 310 -11.11 -10.30 -10.60
CA MET A 310 -12.40 -10.46 -9.93
C MET A 310 -12.97 -11.86 -10.20
N LYS A 311 -13.61 -12.46 -9.19
CA LYS A 311 -14.15 -13.83 -9.25
C LYS A 311 -15.11 -14.04 -10.42
N ASP A 312 -15.89 -13.02 -10.75
CA ASP A 312 -16.89 -13.06 -11.83
C ASP A 312 -16.31 -12.73 -13.22
N CYS A 313 -14.99 -12.52 -13.35
CA CYS A 313 -14.33 -12.32 -14.64
C CYS A 313 -14.57 -13.53 -15.54
N LYS A 314 -15.18 -13.28 -16.71
CA LYS A 314 -15.57 -14.33 -17.66
C LYS A 314 -14.44 -14.78 -18.57
N ASN A 315 -13.42 -13.94 -18.69
CA ASN A 315 -12.33 -14.11 -19.67
C ASN A 315 -10.99 -14.24 -18.95
N LYS A 316 -10.85 -15.25 -18.09
CA LYS A 316 -9.65 -15.50 -17.26
C LYS A 316 -8.35 -15.43 -18.08
N GLU A 317 -8.30 -16.10 -19.23
CA GLU A 317 -7.08 -16.12 -20.07
C GLU A 317 -6.72 -14.74 -20.61
N ALA A 318 -7.71 -13.93 -20.97
CA ALA A 318 -7.46 -12.56 -21.41
C ALA A 318 -7.02 -11.66 -20.25
N ALA A 319 -7.57 -11.86 -19.04
CA ALA A 319 -7.07 -11.18 -17.84
C ALA A 319 -5.62 -11.58 -17.53
N TYR A 320 -5.28 -12.86 -17.67
CA TYR A 320 -3.89 -13.33 -17.49
C TYR A 320 -2.94 -12.75 -18.52
N GLU A 321 -3.39 -12.55 -19.78
CA GLU A 321 -2.58 -11.88 -20.79
C GLU A 321 -2.28 -10.43 -20.41
N VAL A 322 -3.26 -9.71 -19.87
CA VAL A 322 -3.05 -8.37 -19.33
C VAL A 322 -2.05 -8.39 -18.17
N LEU A 323 -2.18 -9.34 -17.22
CA LEU A 323 -1.25 -9.46 -16.10
C LEU A 323 0.18 -9.79 -16.56
N ARG A 324 0.37 -10.68 -17.58
CA ARG A 324 1.69 -10.95 -18.16
C ARG A 324 2.31 -9.70 -18.76
N PHE A 325 1.50 -8.95 -19.52
CA PHE A 325 1.95 -7.69 -20.11
C PHE A 325 2.36 -6.67 -19.03
N MET A 326 1.56 -6.52 -17.94
CA MET A 326 1.93 -5.65 -16.83
C MET A 326 3.26 -6.06 -16.19
N LEU A 327 3.54 -7.38 -16.11
CA LEU A 327 4.77 -7.92 -15.54
C LEU A 327 5.97 -7.94 -16.50
N GLU A 328 5.85 -7.45 -17.74
CA GLU A 328 7.03 -7.24 -18.58
C GLU A 328 7.96 -6.19 -17.96
N ASP A 329 9.26 -6.44 -17.95
CA ASP A 329 10.25 -5.57 -17.28
C ASP A 329 10.17 -4.12 -17.78
N GLU A 330 9.94 -3.92 -19.08
CA GLU A 330 9.79 -2.60 -19.69
C GLU A 330 8.56 -1.85 -19.12
N ASN A 331 7.44 -2.54 -18.86
CA ASN A 331 6.23 -1.94 -18.35
C ASN A 331 6.33 -1.64 -16.85
N ILE A 332 7.01 -2.51 -16.09
CA ILE A 332 7.37 -2.21 -14.70
C ILE A 332 8.27 -0.98 -14.65
N GLN A 333 9.32 -0.90 -15.50
CA GLN A 333 10.24 0.22 -15.52
C GLN A 333 9.53 1.56 -15.84
N ILE A 334 8.54 1.56 -16.76
CA ILE A 334 7.71 2.75 -17.02
C ILE A 334 7.04 3.26 -15.73
N TYR A 335 6.56 2.35 -14.89
CA TYR A 335 5.95 2.71 -13.61
C TYR A 335 6.98 3.22 -12.60
N LEU A 336 8.11 2.52 -12.45
CA LEU A 336 9.19 2.89 -11.52
C LEU A 336 9.74 4.28 -11.81
N ASP A 337 9.94 4.63 -13.10
CA ASP A 337 10.45 5.92 -13.54
C ASP A 337 9.50 7.09 -13.18
N GLU A 338 8.21 6.83 -13.08
CA GLU A 338 7.22 7.88 -12.76
C GLU A 338 6.91 7.96 -11.26
N GLN A 339 6.98 6.83 -10.52
CA GLN A 339 6.44 6.74 -9.16
C GLN A 339 7.50 6.52 -8.07
N ASN A 340 8.79 6.36 -8.42
CA ASN A 340 9.87 6.06 -7.46
C ASN A 340 9.56 4.85 -6.55
N ALA A 341 8.97 3.81 -7.12
CA ALA A 341 8.54 2.61 -6.41
C ALA A 341 9.64 1.52 -6.42
N VAL A 342 9.39 0.45 -5.70
CA VAL A 342 10.22 -0.77 -5.66
C VAL A 342 9.50 -1.87 -6.44
N PRO A 343 10.17 -2.61 -7.36
CA PRO A 343 9.52 -3.70 -8.07
C PRO A 343 9.29 -4.92 -7.17
N CYS A 344 8.08 -5.47 -7.19
CA CYS A 344 7.79 -6.73 -6.51
C CYS A 344 8.27 -7.96 -7.30
N LYS A 345 8.58 -7.79 -8.58
CA LYS A 345 9.11 -8.85 -9.46
C LYS A 345 10.63 -8.94 -9.33
N GLU A 346 11.15 -10.18 -9.43
CA GLU A 346 12.57 -10.43 -9.64
C GLU A 346 13.03 -9.90 -11.01
N GLY A 347 14.16 -9.21 -11.05
CA GLY A 347 14.69 -8.64 -12.28
C GLY A 347 15.80 -7.64 -12.04
N ASP A 348 16.42 -7.18 -13.11
CA ASP A 348 17.46 -6.13 -13.08
C ASP A 348 16.82 -4.79 -13.47
N PHE A 349 16.24 -4.11 -12.46
CA PHE A 349 15.56 -2.84 -12.64
C PHE A 349 16.45 -1.67 -12.21
N GLU A 350 16.32 -0.56 -12.93
CA GLU A 350 16.94 0.70 -12.52
C GLU A 350 16.11 1.31 -11.36
N LEU A 351 16.64 1.23 -10.14
CA LEU A 351 16.02 1.84 -8.98
C LEU A 351 16.38 3.33 -8.90
N PRO A 352 15.47 4.18 -8.40
CA PRO A 352 15.77 5.58 -8.11
C PRO A 352 16.94 5.70 -7.12
N SER A 353 17.84 6.66 -7.36
CA SER A 353 19.09 6.81 -6.59
C SER A 353 18.87 7.06 -5.08
N MET A 354 17.70 7.55 -4.68
CA MET A 354 17.37 7.71 -3.26
C MET A 354 17.10 6.38 -2.55
N LEU A 355 17.11 5.25 -3.26
CA LEU A 355 17.03 3.90 -2.69
C LEU A 355 18.41 3.19 -2.65
N ASP A 356 19.50 3.88 -3.03
CA ASP A 356 20.84 3.27 -3.03
C ASP A 356 21.23 2.72 -1.66
N GLY A 357 20.93 3.45 -0.59
CA GLY A 357 21.26 3.04 0.78
C GLY A 357 20.41 1.90 1.35
N VAL A 358 19.27 1.56 0.71
CA VAL A 358 18.41 0.43 1.08
C VAL A 358 18.39 -0.69 0.05
N LYS A 359 19.15 -0.52 -1.04
CA LYS A 359 19.18 -1.45 -2.18
C LYS A 359 19.53 -2.88 -1.76
N GLU A 360 20.49 -3.06 -0.84
CA GLU A 360 20.90 -4.38 -0.36
C GLU A 360 19.74 -5.14 0.32
N TYR A 361 18.86 -4.43 1.04
CA TYR A 361 17.67 -5.03 1.66
C TYR A 361 16.67 -5.50 0.59
N ILE A 362 16.48 -4.69 -0.47
CA ILE A 362 15.60 -5.01 -1.60
C ILE A 362 16.13 -6.22 -2.39
N GLU A 363 17.44 -6.25 -2.67
CA GLU A 363 18.09 -7.33 -3.43
C GLU A 363 18.17 -8.66 -2.66
N ASN A 364 18.26 -8.60 -1.32
CA ASN A 364 18.31 -9.79 -0.47
C ASN A 364 16.94 -10.21 0.08
N ASP A 365 15.87 -9.62 -0.41
CA ASP A 365 14.48 -9.90 0.02
C ASP A 365 14.28 -9.74 1.55
N LYS A 366 14.98 -8.76 2.16
CA LYS A 366 15.01 -8.51 3.61
C LYS A 366 14.04 -7.38 3.96
N MET A 367 12.76 -7.66 3.81
CA MET A 367 11.68 -6.66 3.91
C MET A 367 10.51 -7.19 4.73
N THR A 368 9.73 -6.29 5.30
CA THR A 368 8.46 -6.60 5.96
C THR A 368 7.44 -5.48 5.76
N ASP A 369 6.15 -5.83 5.87
CA ASP A 369 5.02 -4.95 5.60
C ASP A 369 4.87 -3.83 6.63
N TYR A 370 4.08 -2.83 6.24
CA TYR A 370 3.59 -1.78 7.13
C TYR A 370 2.54 -2.33 8.09
N GLN A 371 2.71 -2.09 9.37
CA GLN A 371 1.75 -2.56 10.37
C GLN A 371 0.35 -1.94 10.17
N ASP A 372 0.27 -0.71 9.66
CA ASP A 372 -1.00 -0.03 9.42
C ASP A 372 -1.79 -0.60 8.25
N HIS A 373 -1.19 -1.42 7.38
CA HIS A 373 -1.91 -2.18 6.36
C HIS A 373 -2.93 -3.17 6.94
N HIS A 374 -2.74 -3.56 8.21
CA HIS A 374 -3.65 -4.45 8.94
C HIS A 374 -4.68 -3.70 9.79
N TYR A 375 -4.57 -2.36 9.94
CA TYR A 375 -5.43 -1.62 10.85
C TYR A 375 -6.77 -1.27 10.20
N PRO A 376 -7.91 -1.51 10.89
CA PRO A 376 -9.19 -1.02 10.41
C PRO A 376 -9.18 0.51 10.32
N SER A 377 -9.62 1.05 9.19
CA SER A 377 -9.64 2.51 8.96
C SER A 377 -10.47 3.25 10.01
N GLU A 378 -11.53 2.63 10.53
CA GLU A 378 -12.41 3.18 11.55
C GLU A 378 -11.72 3.34 12.93
N MET A 379 -10.60 2.66 13.14
CA MET A 379 -9.83 2.76 14.38
C MET A 379 -9.06 4.08 14.46
N ALA A 380 -8.77 4.74 13.32
CA ALA A 380 -8.03 5.99 13.22
C ALA A 380 -6.72 5.96 14.02
N VAL A 381 -5.90 4.96 13.78
CA VAL A 381 -4.64 4.71 14.53
C VAL A 381 -3.66 5.88 14.40
N ASP A 382 -3.62 6.52 13.24
CA ASP A 382 -2.86 7.73 12.98
C ASP A 382 -3.14 8.85 14.00
N ALA A 383 -4.43 9.13 14.24
CA ALA A 383 -4.84 10.12 15.24
C ALA A 383 -4.59 9.64 16.69
N MET A 384 -4.61 8.32 16.92
CA MET A 384 -4.26 7.77 18.23
C MET A 384 -2.77 7.94 18.53
N ILE A 385 -1.90 7.68 17.56
CA ILE A 385 -0.44 7.88 17.68
C ILE A 385 -0.14 9.37 17.87
N GLN A 386 -0.76 10.26 17.06
CA GLN A 386 -0.59 11.70 17.22
C GLN A 386 -0.95 12.15 18.66
N THR A 387 -2.09 11.68 19.19
CA THR A 387 -2.53 12.00 20.57
C THR A 387 -1.50 11.51 21.59
N TYR A 388 -1.01 10.29 21.43
CA TYR A 388 0.03 9.73 22.30
C TYR A 388 1.33 10.55 22.25
N LEU A 389 1.78 10.93 21.05
CA LEU A 389 2.98 11.76 20.91
C LEU A 389 2.83 13.15 21.56
N MET A 390 1.60 13.66 21.66
CA MET A 390 1.29 14.95 22.32
C MET A 390 1.26 14.84 23.84
N ASP A 391 0.71 13.76 24.42
CA ASP A 391 0.48 13.62 25.85
C ASP A 391 1.52 12.75 26.56
N GLY A 392 2.19 11.86 25.85
CA GLY A 392 3.27 11.00 26.36
C GLY A 392 2.81 9.84 27.25
N ASP A 393 1.48 9.55 27.31
CA ASP A 393 0.93 8.48 28.14
C ASP A 393 0.88 7.14 27.38
N ALA A 394 1.98 6.42 27.34
CA ALA A 394 2.07 5.13 26.66
C ALA A 394 1.11 4.07 27.24
N ASP A 395 0.85 4.07 28.55
CA ASP A 395 -0.05 3.10 29.16
C ASP A 395 -1.49 3.29 28.71
N SER A 396 -1.96 4.54 28.69
CA SER A 396 -3.30 4.89 28.20
C SER A 396 -3.44 4.64 26.70
N PHE A 397 -2.43 4.97 25.92
CA PHE A 397 -2.39 4.75 24.48
C PHE A 397 -2.49 3.26 24.13
N LEU A 398 -1.61 2.44 24.68
CA LEU A 398 -1.57 1.00 24.39
C LEU A 398 -2.85 0.29 24.88
N ALA A 399 -3.32 0.62 26.08
CA ALA A 399 -4.57 0.08 26.57
C ALA A 399 -5.79 0.51 25.71
N LYS A 400 -5.77 1.71 25.11
CA LYS A 400 -6.77 2.15 24.15
C LYS A 400 -6.64 1.36 22.84
N PHE A 401 -5.42 1.12 22.37
CA PHE A 401 -5.15 0.36 21.16
C PHE A 401 -5.77 -1.05 21.26
N ASP A 402 -5.46 -1.79 22.33
CA ASP A 402 -6.04 -3.13 22.59
C ASP A 402 -7.57 -3.10 22.62
N ARG A 403 -8.19 -2.13 23.34
CA ARG A 403 -9.64 -2.03 23.43
C ARG A 403 -10.30 -1.72 22.09
N ASP A 404 -9.75 -0.78 21.33
CA ASP A 404 -10.31 -0.36 20.06
C ASP A 404 -10.10 -1.46 19.00
N TRP A 405 -8.96 -2.16 19.00
CA TRP A 405 -8.76 -3.34 18.17
C TRP A 405 -9.84 -4.40 18.37
N ILE A 406 -10.07 -4.81 19.62
CA ILE A 406 -11.10 -5.78 19.97
C ILE A 406 -12.51 -5.29 19.56
N ARG A 407 -12.75 -3.99 19.69
CA ARG A 407 -14.04 -3.39 19.34
C ARG A 407 -14.31 -3.43 17.83
N TYR A 408 -13.33 -3.02 17.01
CA TYR A 408 -13.48 -2.91 15.57
C TYR A 408 -13.34 -4.25 14.86
N ASN A 409 -12.52 -5.16 15.39
CA ASN A 409 -12.29 -6.49 14.82
C ASN A 409 -13.09 -7.61 15.52
N ARG A 410 -14.12 -7.30 16.29
CA ARG A 410 -14.84 -8.30 17.11
C ARG A 410 -15.32 -9.51 16.32
N ASP A 411 -15.89 -9.30 15.15
CA ASP A 411 -16.46 -10.38 14.34
C ASP A 411 -15.34 -11.15 13.61
N LEU A 412 -14.28 -10.46 13.17
CA LEU A 412 -13.05 -11.06 12.65
C LEU A 412 -12.39 -11.95 13.71
N ILE A 413 -12.17 -11.44 14.92
CA ILE A 413 -11.56 -12.20 16.03
C ILE A 413 -12.34 -13.48 16.30
N ARG A 414 -13.67 -13.43 16.33
CA ARG A 414 -14.50 -14.64 16.49
C ARG A 414 -14.33 -15.63 15.34
N LYS A 415 -14.22 -15.13 14.11
CA LYS A 415 -14.00 -15.97 12.92
C LYS A 415 -12.65 -16.68 13.00
N VAL A 416 -11.59 -15.94 13.35
CA VAL A 416 -10.23 -16.46 13.51
C VAL A 416 -10.20 -17.51 14.64
N GLN A 417 -10.72 -17.21 15.82
CA GLN A 417 -10.74 -18.14 16.95
C GLN A 417 -11.50 -19.42 16.64
N LYS A 418 -12.63 -19.31 15.92
CA LYS A 418 -13.36 -20.49 15.47
C LYS A 418 -12.55 -21.33 14.47
N TYR A 419 -11.85 -20.69 13.55
CA TYR A 419 -10.97 -21.39 12.60
C TYR A 419 -9.84 -22.13 13.34
N GLU A 420 -9.20 -21.49 14.32
CA GLU A 420 -8.16 -22.12 15.14
C GLU A 420 -8.71 -23.31 15.98
N GLU A 421 -9.95 -23.22 16.51
CA GLU A 421 -10.61 -24.32 17.21
C GLU A 421 -10.86 -25.53 16.28
N GLU A 422 -11.17 -25.29 15.01
CA GLU A 422 -11.48 -26.33 14.02
C GLU A 422 -10.22 -26.95 13.37
N HIS A 423 -9.12 -26.17 13.25
CA HIS A 423 -7.94 -26.56 12.46
C HIS A 423 -6.60 -26.50 13.24
N GLY A 424 -6.58 -25.91 14.43
CA GLY A 424 -5.37 -25.81 15.26
C GLY A 424 -4.88 -27.16 15.78
N GLU A 425 -3.62 -27.28 16.17
CA GLU A 425 -2.97 -28.54 16.61
C GLU A 425 -3.63 -29.24 17.80
N GLY A 426 -4.65 -28.64 18.42
CA GLY A 426 -5.43 -29.24 19.52
C GLY A 426 -6.62 -30.10 19.10
N GLY A 427 -6.98 -30.16 17.79
CA GLY A 427 -8.18 -30.83 17.27
C GLY A 427 -8.09 -32.37 17.07
N ASN A 428 -7.01 -33.01 17.48
CA ASN A 428 -6.80 -34.46 17.30
C ASN A 428 -6.68 -35.26 18.62
N GLU A 429 -7.59 -35.06 19.54
CA GLU A 429 -7.86 -36.05 20.60
C GLU A 429 -9.36 -36.13 20.92
N SER A 430 -10.09 -36.92 20.12
CA SER A 430 -11.37 -37.52 20.55
C SER A 430 -11.63 -38.82 19.79
#